data_3e753cacc184a585d0694755fb55806f
#
_entry.id   3e753cacc184a585d0694755fb55806f
#
_cell.length_a   1.000
_cell.length_b   1.000
_cell.length_c   1.000
_cell.angle_alpha   90.00
_cell.angle_beta   90.00
_cell.angle_gamma   90.00
#
_symmetry.space_group_name_H-M   'P 1'
#
loop_
_entity.id
_entity.type
_entity.pdbx_description
1 polymer ?
#
loop_
_entity_poly.entity_id
_entity_poly.type
_entity_poly.pdbx_seq_one_letter_code
_entity_poly.pdbx_strand_id
1 'polypeptide(L)'
;MFEGRYRVRSTQVDQLGHMNNAAFLEIFEWARWESTESGVFPFTALMEEHGIGPVIVHADVSFRREVRFHDHVRVTVTFDEVEGRRGFIRQQMFRESDGELSAEARFTFVMIDMAARKVVPMPANMVAAAARAREARDA
;
A
#
# COMPACT_ATOMS: atom_id res chain seq x y z
N MET A 1 -2.92 6.23 -9.31
CA MET A 1 -3.04 6.26 -7.82
C MET A 1 -4.40 5.73 -7.42
N PHE A 2 -4.43 4.87 -6.42
CA PHE A 2 -5.67 4.40 -5.80
C PHE A 2 -5.92 5.20 -4.52
N GLU A 3 -7.20 5.39 -4.17
CA GLU A 3 -7.59 6.02 -2.93
C GLU A 3 -8.78 5.26 -2.33
N GLY A 4 -8.64 4.86 -1.07
CA GLY A 4 -9.68 4.19 -0.31
C GLY A 4 -10.06 4.97 0.94
N ARG A 5 -11.25 4.68 1.47
CA ARG A 5 -11.79 5.32 2.67
C ARG A 5 -12.12 4.24 3.69
N TYR A 6 -11.63 4.40 4.91
CA TYR A 6 -11.77 3.40 5.98
C TYR A 6 -12.22 4.05 7.27
N ARG A 7 -13.05 3.35 8.02
CA ARG A 7 -13.47 3.75 9.35
C ARG A 7 -12.66 2.99 10.40
N VAL A 8 -12.14 3.70 11.40
CA VAL A 8 -11.44 3.08 12.52
C VAL A 8 -12.43 2.28 13.36
N ARG A 9 -12.08 1.03 13.66
CA ARG A 9 -12.91 0.06 14.37
C ARG A 9 -12.47 -0.09 15.83
N SER A 10 -13.37 -0.56 16.67
CA SER A 10 -13.13 -0.74 18.11
C SER A 10 -11.91 -1.62 18.42
N THR A 11 -11.65 -2.63 17.58
CA THR A 11 -10.50 -3.53 17.76
C THR A 11 -9.16 -2.89 17.39
N GLN A 12 -9.17 -1.70 16.81
CA GLN A 12 -7.98 -1.02 16.31
C GLN A 12 -7.46 0.07 17.26
N VAL A 13 -8.17 0.35 18.34
CA VAL A 13 -7.76 1.36 19.32
C VAL A 13 -7.13 0.73 20.54
N ASP A 14 -6.20 1.46 21.14
CA ASP A 14 -5.51 1.06 22.36
C ASP A 14 -6.13 1.72 23.61
N GLN A 15 -5.46 1.55 24.75
CA GLN A 15 -5.92 2.09 26.03
C GLN A 15 -5.94 3.61 26.07
N LEU A 16 -5.20 4.27 25.17
CA LEU A 16 -5.18 5.74 25.06
C LEU A 16 -6.33 6.27 24.20
N GLY A 17 -7.14 5.39 23.61
CA GLY A 17 -8.24 5.78 22.72
C GLY A 17 -7.79 6.12 21.30
N HIS A 18 -6.54 5.83 20.95
CA HIS A 18 -5.97 6.08 19.64
C HIS A 18 -5.82 4.80 18.86
N MET A 19 -5.88 4.89 17.54
CA MET A 19 -5.57 3.76 16.69
C MET A 19 -4.15 3.28 16.98
N ASN A 20 -3.98 1.98 17.24
CA ASN A 20 -2.67 1.42 17.56
C ASN A 20 -1.79 1.31 16.30
N ASN A 21 -0.48 1.20 16.49
CA ASN A 21 0.47 1.20 15.38
C ASN A 21 0.23 0.04 14.39
N ALA A 22 -0.15 -1.14 14.90
CA ALA A 22 -0.44 -2.28 14.04
C ALA A 22 -1.65 -2.03 13.14
N ALA A 23 -2.64 -1.29 13.62
CA ALA A 23 -3.84 -0.97 12.86
C ALA A 23 -3.54 -0.03 11.67
N PHE A 24 -2.57 0.87 11.79
CA PHE A 24 -2.11 1.67 10.64
C PHE A 24 -1.61 0.75 9.52
N LEU A 25 -0.81 -0.24 9.86
CA LEU A 25 -0.29 -1.20 8.89
C LEU A 25 -1.40 -2.06 8.28
N GLU A 26 -2.38 -2.45 9.09
CA GLU A 26 -3.55 -3.22 8.63
C GLU A 26 -4.35 -2.44 7.58
N ILE A 27 -4.63 -1.16 7.85
CA ILE A 27 -5.38 -0.32 6.92
C ILE A 27 -4.58 -0.06 5.64
N PHE A 28 -3.28 0.16 5.75
CA PHE A 28 -2.42 0.25 4.57
C PHE A 28 -2.49 -1.02 3.71
N GLU A 29 -2.50 -2.19 4.34
CA GLU A 29 -2.64 -3.46 3.63
C GLU A 29 -4.00 -3.59 2.94
N TRP A 30 -5.08 -3.23 3.62
CA TRP A 30 -6.40 -3.24 3.00
C TRP A 30 -6.42 -2.40 1.72
N ALA A 31 -5.87 -1.20 1.78
CA ALA A 31 -5.81 -0.32 0.62
C ALA A 31 -4.99 -0.92 -0.52
N ARG A 32 -3.88 -1.58 -0.22
CA ARG A 32 -3.09 -2.26 -1.26
C ARG A 32 -3.88 -3.35 -1.97
N TRP A 33 -4.58 -4.21 -1.24
CA TRP A 33 -5.39 -5.27 -1.85
C TRP A 33 -6.56 -4.70 -2.63
N GLU A 34 -7.24 -3.69 -2.12
CA GLU A 34 -8.30 -3.03 -2.88
C GLU A 34 -7.78 -2.37 -4.16
N SER A 35 -6.58 -1.81 -4.13
CA SER A 35 -5.98 -1.19 -5.31
C SER A 35 -5.76 -2.19 -6.44
N THR A 36 -5.41 -3.43 -6.11
CA THR A 36 -5.24 -4.48 -7.11
C THR A 36 -6.59 -5.05 -7.58
N GLU A 37 -7.55 -5.21 -6.68
CA GLU A 37 -8.91 -5.65 -7.04
C GLU A 37 -9.62 -4.63 -7.95
N SER A 38 -9.36 -3.35 -7.75
CA SER A 38 -9.92 -2.27 -8.60
C SER A 38 -9.25 -2.17 -9.96
N GLY A 39 -8.17 -2.92 -10.20
CA GLY A 39 -7.44 -2.92 -11.47
C GLY A 39 -6.41 -1.81 -11.62
N VAL A 40 -6.18 -0.99 -10.59
CA VAL A 40 -5.12 0.04 -10.63
C VAL A 40 -3.73 -0.59 -10.70
N PHE A 41 -3.54 -1.70 -9.97
CA PHE A 41 -2.33 -2.52 -10.04
C PHE A 41 -2.69 -3.94 -10.48
N PRO A 42 -1.87 -4.58 -11.32
CA PRO A 42 -2.21 -5.86 -11.92
C PRO A 42 -1.86 -7.11 -11.08
N PHE A 43 -1.71 -6.98 -9.76
CA PHE A 43 -1.28 -8.10 -8.93
C PHE A 43 -2.25 -9.27 -8.95
N THR A 44 -3.56 -9.02 -8.89
CA THR A 44 -4.56 -10.08 -8.92
C THR A 44 -4.46 -10.89 -10.22
N ALA A 45 -4.36 -10.20 -11.37
CA ALA A 45 -4.21 -10.84 -12.66
C ALA A 45 -2.92 -11.65 -12.75
N LEU A 46 -1.81 -11.12 -12.24
CA LEU A 46 -0.53 -11.82 -12.23
C LEU A 46 -0.59 -13.10 -11.38
N MET A 47 -1.26 -13.06 -10.23
CA MET A 47 -1.43 -14.22 -9.37
C MET A 47 -2.29 -15.29 -10.05
N GLU A 48 -3.41 -14.91 -10.64
CA GLU A 48 -4.35 -15.84 -11.27
C GLU A 48 -3.81 -16.42 -12.57
N GLU A 49 -3.16 -15.62 -13.40
CA GLU A 49 -2.72 -16.03 -14.74
C GLU A 49 -1.33 -16.65 -14.76
N HIS A 50 -0.43 -16.22 -13.88
CA HIS A 50 0.99 -16.60 -13.92
C HIS A 50 1.52 -17.18 -12.62
N GLY A 51 0.73 -17.20 -11.55
CA GLY A 51 1.18 -17.71 -10.26
C GLY A 51 2.29 -16.86 -9.62
N ILE A 52 2.36 -15.58 -9.98
CA ILE A 52 3.35 -14.62 -9.47
C ILE A 52 2.65 -13.62 -8.58
N GLY A 53 3.16 -13.40 -7.38
CA GLY A 53 2.57 -12.47 -6.43
C GLY A 53 3.58 -11.61 -5.70
N PRO A 54 3.13 -10.48 -5.15
CA PRO A 54 3.98 -9.57 -4.39
C PRO A 54 4.16 -10.04 -2.95
N VAL A 55 5.36 -9.83 -2.42
CA VAL A 55 5.67 -10.03 -1.00
C VAL A 55 6.35 -8.76 -0.49
N ILE A 56 5.80 -8.19 0.57
CA ILE A 56 6.42 -7.05 1.25
C ILE A 56 7.64 -7.56 2.02
N VAL A 57 8.80 -6.97 1.76
CA VAL A 57 10.06 -7.34 2.40
C VAL A 57 10.63 -6.25 3.30
N HIS A 58 10.11 -5.03 3.19
CA HIS A 58 10.53 -3.92 4.02
C HIS A 58 9.40 -2.90 4.13
N ALA A 59 9.28 -2.28 5.29
CA ALA A 59 8.31 -1.21 5.54
C ALA A 59 9.01 -0.07 6.28
N ASP A 60 8.88 1.14 5.74
CA ASP A 60 9.32 2.37 6.36
C ASP A 60 8.07 3.20 6.64
N VAL A 61 7.72 3.35 7.90
CA VAL A 61 6.46 3.97 8.32
C VAL A 61 6.73 5.10 9.31
N SER A 62 6.13 6.26 9.05
CA SER A 62 6.14 7.39 9.97
C SER A 62 4.72 7.67 10.46
N PHE A 63 4.56 7.70 11.77
CA PHE A 63 3.30 8.04 12.43
C PHE A 63 3.35 9.52 12.81
N ARG A 64 2.43 10.32 12.27
CA ARG A 64 2.49 11.77 12.39
C ARG A 64 1.42 12.37 13.27
N ARG A 65 0.19 11.85 13.19
CA ARG A 65 -0.97 12.31 13.95
C ARG A 65 -1.80 11.13 14.44
N GLU A 66 -2.37 11.24 15.61
CA GLU A 66 -3.26 10.22 16.14
C GLU A 66 -4.56 10.16 15.33
N VAL A 67 -5.13 8.97 15.29
CA VAL A 67 -6.45 8.69 14.72
C VAL A 67 -7.26 8.01 15.81
N ARG A 68 -8.51 8.41 16.00
CA ARG A 68 -9.35 7.96 17.09
C ARG A 68 -10.44 7.01 16.62
N PHE A 69 -11.03 6.32 17.57
CA PHE A 69 -12.20 5.49 17.32
C PHE A 69 -13.31 6.32 16.63
N HIS A 70 -13.94 5.74 15.65
CA HIS A 70 -14.94 6.36 14.78
C HIS A 70 -14.42 7.35 13.73
N ASP A 71 -13.17 7.74 13.77
CA ASP A 71 -12.61 8.55 12.71
C ASP A 71 -12.63 7.78 11.39
N HIS A 72 -12.74 8.53 10.30
CA HIS A 72 -12.51 8.00 8.95
C HIS A 72 -11.16 8.48 8.46
N VAL A 73 -10.49 7.62 7.71
CA VAL A 73 -9.22 7.95 7.06
C VAL A 73 -9.32 7.71 5.57
N ARG A 74 -8.65 8.54 4.82
CA ARG A 74 -8.47 8.41 3.38
C ARG A 74 -7.04 7.93 3.14
N VAL A 75 -6.89 6.84 2.41
CA VAL A 75 -5.60 6.19 2.21
C VAL A 75 -5.29 6.10 0.72
N THR A 76 -4.10 6.55 0.36
CA THR A 76 -3.62 6.49 -1.02
C THR A 76 -2.69 5.29 -1.21
N VAL A 77 -2.64 4.78 -2.44
CA VAL A 77 -1.66 3.78 -2.87
C VAL A 77 -1.07 4.26 -4.19
N THR A 78 0.22 4.50 -4.20
CA THR A 78 0.93 4.97 -5.39
C THR A 78 2.09 4.02 -5.68
N PHE A 79 2.18 3.56 -6.92
CA PHE A 79 3.35 2.84 -7.36
C PHE A 79 4.49 3.85 -7.54
N ASP A 80 5.55 3.71 -6.75
CA ASP A 80 6.59 4.73 -6.67
C ASP A 80 7.68 4.51 -7.72
N GLU A 81 8.37 3.38 -7.66
CA GLU A 81 9.43 3.05 -8.61
C GLU A 81 9.77 1.56 -8.60
N VAL A 82 10.57 1.15 -9.58
CA VAL A 82 11.19 -0.19 -9.64
C VAL A 82 12.69 -0.01 -9.72
N GLU A 83 13.42 -0.77 -8.91
CA GLU A 83 14.86 -0.80 -8.89
C GLU A 83 15.32 -2.27 -8.80
N GLY A 84 15.85 -2.79 -9.91
CA GLY A 84 16.20 -4.20 -10.00
C GLY A 84 14.96 -5.10 -9.84
N ARG A 85 15.01 -6.01 -8.87
CA ARG A 85 13.87 -6.89 -8.55
C ARG A 85 12.94 -6.32 -7.49
N ARG A 86 13.23 -5.12 -6.99
CA ARG A 86 12.42 -4.47 -5.95
C ARG A 86 11.48 -3.45 -6.56
N GLY A 87 10.25 -3.46 -6.07
CA GLY A 87 9.27 -2.41 -6.35
C GLY A 87 8.96 -1.65 -5.07
N PHE A 88 8.56 -0.39 -5.22
CA PHE A 88 8.25 0.48 -4.09
C PHE A 88 6.84 1.03 -4.23
N ILE A 89 6.10 0.95 -3.14
CA ILE A 89 4.74 1.49 -3.03
C ILE A 89 4.76 2.56 -1.95
N ARG A 90 4.26 3.73 -2.28
CA ARG A 90 4.07 4.81 -1.31
C ARG A 90 2.60 4.91 -0.94
N GLN A 91 2.35 5.04 0.35
CA GLN A 91 1.00 5.22 0.87
C GLN A 91 0.96 6.38 1.86
N GLN A 92 -0.14 7.10 1.85
CA GLN A 92 -0.41 8.19 2.77
C GLN A 92 -1.79 7.99 3.37
N MET A 93 -1.92 8.28 4.66
CA MET A 93 -3.17 8.20 5.39
C MET A 93 -3.52 9.59 5.92
N PHE A 94 -4.68 10.08 5.53
CA PHE A 94 -5.18 11.39 5.94
C PHE A 94 -6.38 11.22 6.84
N ARG A 95 -6.38 11.92 7.97
CA ARG A 95 -7.54 11.99 8.87
C ARG A 95 -8.60 12.87 8.21
N GLU A 96 -9.79 12.32 7.99
CA GLU A 96 -10.85 13.04 7.23
C GLU A 96 -11.36 14.28 7.95
N SER A 97 -11.41 14.26 9.28
CA SER A 97 -11.99 15.35 10.07
C SER A 97 -11.29 16.70 9.86
N ASP A 98 -9.99 16.69 9.62
CA ASP A 98 -9.19 17.91 9.43
C ASP A 98 -8.25 17.87 8.23
N GLY A 99 -8.21 16.75 7.49
CA GLY A 99 -7.35 16.59 6.34
C GLY A 99 -5.87 16.40 6.67
N GLU A 100 -5.52 16.24 7.95
CA GLU A 100 -4.13 16.11 8.36
C GLU A 100 -3.51 14.76 7.97
N LEU A 101 -2.26 14.78 7.53
CA LEU A 101 -1.49 13.58 7.27
C LEU A 101 -1.22 12.86 8.59
N SER A 102 -1.82 11.68 8.76
CA SER A 102 -1.74 10.91 9.99
C SER A 102 -0.58 9.91 9.97
N ALA A 103 -0.30 9.34 8.81
CA ALA A 103 0.84 8.44 8.63
C ALA A 103 1.22 8.41 7.16
N GLU A 104 2.47 8.07 6.91
CA GLU A 104 2.96 7.80 5.57
C GLU A 104 3.90 6.62 5.59
N ALA A 105 3.95 5.88 4.51
CA ALA A 105 4.74 4.67 4.43
C ALA A 105 5.31 4.47 3.02
N ARG A 106 6.49 3.85 2.99
CA ARG A 106 7.08 3.32 1.77
C ARG A 106 7.33 1.84 1.99
N PHE A 107 6.69 1.01 1.19
CA PHE A 107 6.81 -0.43 1.25
C PHE A 107 7.66 -0.93 0.09
N THR A 108 8.60 -1.80 0.38
CA THR A 108 9.40 -2.49 -0.62
C THR A 108 8.81 -3.89 -0.82
N PHE A 109 8.57 -4.27 -2.06
CA PHE A 109 8.10 -5.61 -2.39
C PHE A 109 8.99 -6.25 -3.45
N VAL A 110 8.94 -7.58 -3.48
CA VAL A 110 9.50 -8.40 -4.56
C VAL A 110 8.38 -9.26 -5.12
N MET A 111 8.53 -9.72 -6.35
CA MET A 111 7.61 -10.67 -6.94
C MET A 111 8.17 -12.07 -6.73
N ILE A 112 7.31 -13.00 -6.36
CA ILE A 112 7.70 -14.40 -6.17
C ILE A 112 6.87 -15.31 -7.06
N ASP A 113 7.48 -16.41 -7.50
CA ASP A 113 6.76 -17.56 -7.98
C ASP A 113 6.11 -18.23 -6.76
N MET A 114 4.79 -18.25 -6.71
CA MET A 114 4.05 -18.69 -5.53
C MET A 114 4.19 -20.19 -5.26
N ALA A 115 4.39 -21.00 -6.29
CA ALA A 115 4.60 -22.44 -6.15
C ALA A 115 6.04 -22.75 -5.70
N ALA A 116 7.04 -22.18 -6.38
CA ALA A 116 8.45 -22.41 -6.10
C ALA A 116 8.97 -21.61 -4.89
N ARG A 117 8.25 -20.57 -4.47
CA ARG A 117 8.64 -19.66 -3.37
C ARG A 117 9.97 -18.97 -3.63
N LYS A 118 10.22 -18.60 -4.87
CA LYS A 118 11.46 -17.92 -5.29
C LYS A 118 11.15 -16.56 -5.89
N VAL A 119 12.03 -15.60 -5.63
CA VAL A 119 11.97 -14.28 -6.23
C VAL A 119 12.16 -14.39 -7.74
N VAL A 120 11.31 -13.70 -8.48
CA VAL A 120 11.38 -13.61 -9.94
C VAL A 120 11.65 -12.16 -10.36
N PRO A 121 12.13 -11.95 -11.59
CA PRO A 121 12.28 -10.59 -12.11
C PRO A 121 10.95 -9.84 -12.11
N MET A 122 11.00 -8.52 -11.92
CA MET A 122 9.82 -7.68 -11.99
C MET A 122 9.17 -7.81 -13.37
N PRO A 123 7.86 -8.15 -13.45
CA PRO A 123 7.17 -8.24 -14.75
C PRO A 123 7.21 -6.92 -15.52
N ALA A 124 7.29 -7.02 -16.85
CA ALA A 124 7.42 -5.85 -17.73
C ALA A 124 6.26 -4.84 -17.56
N ASN A 125 5.03 -5.32 -17.33
CA ASN A 125 3.88 -4.45 -17.10
C ASN A 125 3.99 -3.66 -15.80
N MET A 126 4.67 -4.19 -14.80
CA MET A 126 4.94 -3.48 -13.54
C MET A 126 6.01 -2.41 -13.74
N VAL A 127 7.06 -2.71 -14.49
CA VAL A 127 8.09 -1.74 -14.85
C VAL A 127 7.47 -0.57 -15.62
N ALA A 128 6.61 -0.87 -16.59
CA ALA A 128 5.91 0.14 -17.37
C ALA A 128 4.96 0.99 -16.50
N ALA A 129 4.25 0.37 -15.56
CA ALA A 129 3.37 1.08 -14.64
C ALA A 129 4.14 2.05 -13.74
N ALA A 130 5.30 1.65 -13.24
CA ALA A 130 6.17 2.52 -12.43
C ALA A 130 6.68 3.71 -13.25
N ALA A 131 7.07 3.48 -14.49
CA ALA A 131 7.51 4.55 -15.39
C ALA A 131 6.41 5.58 -15.64
N ARG A 132 5.18 5.12 -15.91
CA ARG A 132 4.02 6.00 -16.09
C ARG A 132 3.71 6.82 -14.84
N ALA A 133 3.79 6.21 -13.67
CA ALA A 133 3.57 6.90 -12.41
C ALA A 133 4.61 7.99 -12.15
N ARG A 134 5.87 7.72 -12.51
CA ARG A 134 6.94 8.71 -12.41
C ARG A 134 6.70 9.90 -13.35
N GLU A 135 6.36 9.64 -14.60
CA GLU A 135 6.04 10.69 -15.57
C GLU A 135 4.88 11.58 -15.08
N ALA A 136 3.84 10.98 -14.51
CA ALA A 136 2.71 11.73 -13.97
C ALA A 136 3.10 12.63 -12.79
N ARG A 137 4.06 12.21 -11.95
CA ARG A 137 4.56 13.04 -10.83
C ARG A 137 5.42 14.20 -11.33
N ASP A 138 6.20 13.97 -12.37
CA ASP A 138 7.17 14.93 -12.90
C ASP A 138 6.55 15.94 -13.88
N ALA A 139 5.31 15.68 -14.26
CA ALA A 139 4.56 16.54 -15.18
C ALA A 139 4.09 17.86 -14.52
#